data_1f0e9a7b7c131e7ceebbb5de2757b935
#
_entry.id   1f0e9a7b7c131e7ceebbb5de2757b935
#
_cell.length_a   1.000
_cell.length_b   1.000
_cell.length_c   1.000
_cell.angle_alpha   90.00
_cell.angle_beta   90.00
_cell.angle_gamma   90.00
#
_symmetry.space_group_name_H-M   'P 1'
#
loop_
_entity.id
_entity.type
_entity.pdbx_description
1 polymer ?
#
loop_
_entity_poly.entity_id
_entity_poly.type
_entity_poly.pdbx_seq_one_letter_code
_entity_poly.pdbx_strand_id
1 'polypeptide(L)'
;MARCVIFNDFRVLFDAFARLFVEHYYRTFHSNPHALGGLYLDYSMLTIEGENIQGAAAIAAKLTSHPFQLCAHAISTVDCQPSGHPGGVLVFVSGSLQLGGEQHPRKFSQMFHLIPTPQGSFYVLNDIFRLNYAQVY
;
A
#
# COMPACT_ATOMS: atom_id res chain seq x y z
N MET A 1 -14.81 -6.94 -31.06
CA MET A 1 -14.00 -7.80 -30.19
C MET A 1 -12.62 -7.24 -29.92
N ALA A 2 -12.08 -6.41 -30.82
CA ALA A 2 -10.82 -5.71 -30.57
C ALA A 2 -10.85 -4.89 -29.25
N ARG A 3 -11.99 -4.31 -28.91
CA ARG A 3 -12.17 -3.57 -27.67
C ARG A 3 -11.95 -4.42 -26.41
N CYS A 4 -12.43 -5.66 -26.43
CA CYS A 4 -12.27 -6.54 -25.26
C CYS A 4 -10.82 -6.96 -25.07
N VAL A 5 -10.10 -7.20 -26.16
CA VAL A 5 -8.68 -7.56 -26.08
C VAL A 5 -7.84 -6.41 -25.54
N ILE A 6 -8.06 -5.18 -26.04
CA ILE A 6 -7.35 -4.00 -25.57
C ILE A 6 -7.64 -3.75 -24.10
N PHE A 7 -8.90 -3.89 -23.69
CA PHE A 7 -9.30 -3.70 -22.28
C PHE A 7 -8.65 -4.73 -21.36
N ASN A 8 -8.59 -6.00 -21.82
CA ASN A 8 -7.93 -7.04 -21.05
C ASN A 8 -6.42 -6.81 -20.93
N ASP A 9 -5.79 -6.30 -21.98
CA ASP A 9 -4.35 -5.98 -21.97
C ASP A 9 -4.05 -4.88 -20.94
N PHE A 10 -4.89 -3.84 -20.89
CA PHE A 10 -4.77 -2.79 -19.89
C PHE A 10 -4.89 -3.34 -18.48
N ARG A 11 -5.86 -4.21 -18.27
CA ARG A 11 -6.11 -4.83 -16.97
C ARG A 11 -4.91 -5.67 -16.52
N VAL A 12 -4.35 -6.44 -17.44
CA VAL A 12 -3.17 -7.27 -17.16
C VAL A 12 -1.98 -6.40 -16.77
N LEU A 13 -1.79 -5.26 -17.45
CA LEU A 13 -0.70 -4.33 -17.12
C LEU A 13 -0.89 -3.70 -15.74
N PHE A 14 -2.11 -3.28 -15.40
CA PHE A 14 -2.40 -2.73 -14.09
C PHE A 14 -2.19 -3.77 -12.98
N ASP A 15 -2.66 -4.99 -13.19
CA ASP A 15 -2.50 -6.07 -12.22
C ASP A 15 -1.03 -6.40 -11.99
N ALA A 16 -0.25 -6.54 -13.06
CA ALA A 16 1.17 -6.82 -12.96
C ALA A 16 1.90 -5.70 -12.22
N PHE A 17 1.58 -4.46 -12.55
CA PHE A 17 2.18 -3.30 -11.91
C PHE A 17 1.83 -3.24 -10.42
N ALA A 18 0.55 -3.44 -10.08
CA ALA A 18 0.09 -3.40 -8.70
C ALA A 18 0.80 -4.46 -7.86
N ARG A 19 0.97 -5.67 -8.39
CA ARG A 19 1.66 -6.74 -7.68
C ARG A 19 3.14 -6.44 -7.47
N LEU A 20 3.80 -5.85 -8.45
CA LEU A 20 5.19 -5.42 -8.31
C LEU A 20 5.34 -4.33 -7.26
N PHE A 21 4.41 -3.37 -7.25
CA PHE A 21 4.42 -2.32 -6.23
C PHE A 21 4.24 -2.90 -4.83
N VAL A 22 3.24 -3.76 -4.66
CA VAL A 22 2.94 -4.38 -3.37
C VAL A 22 4.14 -5.18 -2.86
N GLU A 23 4.74 -5.98 -3.72
CA GLU A 23 5.92 -6.76 -3.38
C GLU A 23 7.08 -5.86 -2.95
N HIS A 24 7.34 -4.79 -3.70
CA HIS A 24 8.38 -3.83 -3.37
C HIS A 24 8.09 -3.11 -2.05
N TYR A 25 6.85 -2.68 -1.84
CA TYR A 25 6.45 -1.93 -0.65
C TYR A 25 6.69 -2.75 0.63
N TYR A 26 6.14 -3.96 0.68
CA TYR A 26 6.25 -4.78 1.89
C TYR A 26 7.65 -5.34 2.10
N ARG A 27 8.38 -5.61 1.02
CA ARG A 27 9.79 -5.99 1.12
C ARG A 27 10.61 -4.84 1.71
N THR A 28 10.39 -3.63 1.24
CA THR A 28 11.08 -2.44 1.76
C THR A 28 10.71 -2.19 3.22
N PHE A 29 9.43 -2.35 3.54
CA PHE A 29 8.96 -2.21 4.92
C PHE A 29 9.73 -3.15 5.85
N HIS A 30 9.96 -4.37 5.40
CA HIS A 30 10.58 -5.42 6.21
C HIS A 30 12.11 -5.25 6.30
N SER A 31 12.76 -4.91 5.19
CA SER A 31 14.23 -4.88 5.11
C SER A 31 14.84 -3.52 5.42
N ASN A 32 14.16 -2.43 5.05
CA ASN A 32 14.67 -1.07 5.22
C ASN A 32 13.49 -0.08 5.32
N PRO A 33 12.76 -0.07 6.45
CA PRO A 33 11.56 0.74 6.57
C PRO A 33 11.81 2.25 6.43
N HIS A 34 13.03 2.72 6.70
CA HIS A 34 13.38 4.14 6.52
C HIS A 34 13.27 4.57 5.05
N ALA A 35 13.48 3.64 4.11
CA ALA A 35 13.40 3.95 2.69
C ALA A 35 11.97 4.16 2.20
N LEU A 36 10.96 3.80 2.99
CA LEU A 36 9.55 4.00 2.60
C LEU A 36 9.21 5.46 2.40
N GLY A 37 9.87 6.37 3.13
CA GLY A 37 9.61 7.80 3.00
C GLY A 37 9.77 8.33 1.59
N GLY A 38 10.63 7.72 0.78
CA GLY A 38 10.85 8.10 -0.62
C GLY A 38 9.67 7.80 -1.53
N LEU A 39 8.70 7.02 -1.07
CA LEU A 39 7.49 6.69 -1.84
C LEU A 39 6.36 7.71 -1.66
N TYR A 40 6.50 8.65 -0.72
CA TYR A 40 5.48 9.63 -0.37
C TYR A 40 5.96 11.04 -0.68
N LEU A 41 5.01 11.95 -0.86
CA LEU A 41 5.29 13.37 -1.05
C LEU A 41 4.79 14.17 0.16
N ASP A 42 5.09 15.46 0.19
CA ASP A 42 4.73 16.33 1.32
C ASP A 42 3.22 16.42 1.53
N TYR A 43 2.44 16.21 0.48
CA TYR A 43 0.97 16.25 0.57
C TYR A 43 0.34 14.86 0.59
N SER A 44 1.13 13.80 0.63
CA SER A 44 0.61 12.44 0.79
C SER A 44 -0.02 12.26 2.16
N MET A 45 -1.06 11.43 2.22
CA MET A 45 -1.79 11.15 3.46
C MET A 45 -1.73 9.66 3.78
N LEU A 46 -1.43 9.36 5.04
CA LEU A 46 -1.58 8.01 5.59
C LEU A 46 -2.63 8.06 6.70
N THR A 47 -3.61 7.16 6.63
CA THR A 47 -4.49 6.90 7.76
C THR A 47 -4.18 5.52 8.28
N ILE A 48 -3.74 5.43 9.52
CA ILE A 48 -3.36 4.17 10.14
C ILE A 48 -4.13 3.99 11.45
N GLU A 49 -4.98 2.99 11.50
CA GLU A 49 -5.84 2.71 12.66
C GLU A 49 -6.63 3.95 13.09
N GLY A 50 -7.13 4.71 12.10
CA GLY A 50 -7.91 5.92 12.34
C GLY A 50 -7.11 7.19 12.57
N GLU A 51 -5.77 7.10 12.67
CA GLU A 51 -4.92 8.27 12.87
C GLU A 51 -4.47 8.81 11.51
N ASN A 52 -4.70 10.10 11.26
CA ASN A 52 -4.34 10.75 10.00
C ASN A 52 -2.96 11.41 10.12
N ILE A 53 -2.09 11.10 9.17
CA ILE A 53 -0.72 11.58 9.12
C ILE A 53 -0.45 12.12 7.73
N GLN A 54 0.13 13.31 7.64
CA GLN A 54 0.40 13.96 6.36
C GLN A 54 1.88 14.23 6.18
N GLY A 55 2.37 13.93 4.96
CA GLY A 55 3.72 14.27 4.54
C GLY A 55 4.71 13.14 4.70
N ALA A 56 5.69 13.09 3.79
CA ALA A 56 6.65 12.00 3.70
C ALA A 56 7.43 11.78 5.00
N ALA A 57 7.89 12.86 5.64
CA ALA A 57 8.69 12.74 6.86
C ALA A 57 7.88 12.19 8.03
N ALA A 58 6.65 12.70 8.22
CA ALA A 58 5.78 12.24 9.31
C ALA A 58 5.33 10.79 9.07
N ILE A 59 5.05 10.42 7.83
CA ILE A 59 4.67 9.05 7.47
C ILE A 59 5.83 8.10 7.73
N ALA A 60 7.03 8.45 7.30
CA ALA A 60 8.21 7.62 7.54
C ALA A 60 8.46 7.44 9.04
N ALA A 61 8.32 8.51 9.82
CA ALA A 61 8.49 8.44 11.27
C ALA A 61 7.47 7.48 11.90
N LYS A 62 6.21 7.51 11.44
CA LYS A 62 5.18 6.60 11.96
C LYS A 62 5.48 5.15 11.60
N LEU A 63 5.83 4.88 10.34
CA LEU A 63 6.05 3.52 9.86
C LEU A 63 7.31 2.89 10.46
N THR A 64 8.28 3.69 10.90
CA THR A 64 9.49 3.19 11.57
C THR A 64 9.37 3.18 13.08
N SER A 65 8.23 3.59 13.64
CA SER A 65 8.01 3.58 15.08
C SER A 65 7.57 2.20 15.58
N HIS A 66 7.75 1.97 16.89
CA HIS A 66 7.24 0.78 17.54
C HIS A 66 5.69 0.82 17.55
N PRO A 67 4.97 -0.27 17.27
CA PRO A 67 5.46 -1.65 17.04
C PRO A 67 5.72 -1.99 15.58
N PHE A 68 5.57 -1.04 14.65
CA PHE A 68 5.59 -1.31 13.22
C PHE A 68 6.96 -1.72 12.70
N GLN A 69 8.03 -1.27 13.34
CA GLN A 69 9.40 -1.60 12.93
C GLN A 69 9.71 -3.10 12.95
N LEU A 70 8.90 -3.89 13.67
CA LEU A 70 9.09 -5.34 13.79
C LEU A 70 7.95 -6.12 13.16
N CYS A 71 7.23 -5.51 12.19
CA CYS A 71 6.12 -6.15 11.49
C CYS A 71 6.61 -7.07 10.39
N ALA A 72 6.03 -8.25 10.30
CA ALA A 72 6.17 -9.15 9.15
C ALA A 72 4.80 -9.31 8.48
N HIS A 73 4.73 -9.01 7.19
CA HIS A 73 3.47 -9.06 6.43
C HIS A 73 3.40 -10.31 5.57
N ALA A 74 2.22 -10.92 5.51
CA ALA A 74 1.90 -12.00 4.59
C ALA A 74 0.69 -11.56 3.76
N ILE A 75 0.89 -11.38 2.47
CA ILE A 75 -0.13 -10.83 1.58
C ILE A 75 -0.99 -11.96 1.04
N SER A 76 -2.31 -11.82 1.19
CA SER A 76 -3.29 -12.81 0.71
C SER A 76 -3.89 -12.39 -0.62
N THR A 77 -4.32 -11.14 -0.77
CA THR A 77 -4.99 -10.66 -1.98
C THR A 77 -4.48 -9.29 -2.38
N VAL A 78 -4.48 -9.05 -3.70
CA VAL A 78 -4.16 -7.75 -4.29
C VAL A 78 -5.17 -7.50 -5.39
N ASP A 79 -5.90 -6.40 -5.28
CA ASP A 79 -6.84 -5.96 -6.30
C ASP A 79 -6.50 -4.54 -6.72
N CYS A 80 -6.76 -4.18 -7.96
CA CYS A 80 -6.48 -2.83 -8.43
C CYS A 80 -7.48 -2.36 -9.47
N GLN A 81 -7.62 -1.04 -9.55
CA GLN A 81 -8.48 -0.35 -10.52
C GLN A 81 -7.84 0.97 -10.91
N PRO A 82 -8.13 1.48 -12.13
CA PRO A 82 -7.76 2.86 -12.47
C PRO A 82 -8.46 3.83 -11.51
N SER A 83 -7.76 4.89 -11.11
CA SER A 83 -8.27 5.80 -10.09
C SER A 83 -9.04 6.99 -10.62
N GLY A 84 -9.08 7.18 -11.95
CA GLY A 84 -9.65 8.39 -12.55
C GLY A 84 -8.63 9.49 -12.78
N HIS A 85 -7.51 9.48 -12.05
CA HIS A 85 -6.33 10.29 -12.38
C HIS A 85 -5.67 9.69 -13.61
N PRO A 86 -5.15 10.49 -14.56
CA PRO A 86 -4.42 9.93 -15.72
C PRO A 86 -3.28 9.04 -15.24
N GLY A 87 -3.37 7.74 -15.55
CA GLY A 87 -2.38 6.74 -15.15
C GLY A 87 -2.39 6.36 -13.67
N GLY A 88 -3.29 6.94 -12.87
CA GLY A 88 -3.39 6.61 -11.44
C GLY A 88 -4.04 5.25 -11.20
N VAL A 89 -3.66 4.62 -10.09
CA VAL A 89 -4.11 3.26 -9.76
C VAL A 89 -4.51 3.19 -8.29
N LEU A 90 -5.68 2.63 -8.04
CA LEU A 90 -6.08 2.24 -6.70
C LEU A 90 -5.68 0.78 -6.48
N VAL A 91 -5.00 0.50 -5.38
CA VAL A 91 -4.56 -0.85 -5.04
C VAL A 91 -5.13 -1.21 -3.67
N PHE A 92 -5.81 -2.34 -3.58
CA PHE A 92 -6.37 -2.83 -2.33
C PHE A 92 -5.70 -4.15 -1.96
N VAL A 93 -5.16 -4.21 -0.74
CA VAL A 93 -4.39 -5.35 -0.25
C VAL A 93 -5.07 -5.91 0.99
N SER A 94 -5.17 -7.23 1.08
CA SER A 94 -5.52 -7.89 2.32
C SER A 94 -4.49 -8.95 2.65
N GLY A 95 -4.31 -9.21 3.93
CA GLY A 95 -3.36 -10.21 4.39
C GLY A 95 -3.36 -10.29 5.90
N SER A 96 -2.25 -10.79 6.43
CA SER A 96 -2.02 -10.85 7.86
C SER A 96 -0.67 -10.26 8.19
N LEU A 97 -0.51 -9.77 9.40
CA LEU A 97 0.77 -9.28 9.89
C LEU A 97 1.06 -9.86 11.25
N GLN A 98 2.35 -10.09 11.50
CA GLN A 98 2.86 -10.55 12.77
C GLN A 98 3.60 -9.39 13.41
N LEU A 99 3.07 -8.88 14.53
CA LEU A 99 3.78 -7.87 15.31
C LEU A 99 4.80 -8.54 16.20
N GLY A 100 5.96 -7.88 16.37
CA GLY A 100 7.01 -8.41 17.23
C GLY A 100 6.49 -8.63 18.65
N GLY A 101 6.75 -9.83 19.19
CA GLY A 101 6.32 -10.21 20.54
C GLY A 101 4.93 -10.80 20.63
N GLU A 102 4.14 -10.77 19.56
CA GLU A 102 2.82 -11.39 19.53
C GLU A 102 2.88 -12.80 18.98
N GLN A 103 2.03 -13.69 19.52
CA GLN A 103 2.01 -15.10 19.12
C GLN A 103 1.16 -15.34 17.87
N HIS A 104 0.14 -14.53 17.67
CA HIS A 104 -0.83 -14.74 16.59
C HIS A 104 -0.81 -13.60 15.60
N PRO A 105 -0.84 -13.92 14.28
CA PRO A 105 -0.96 -12.88 13.26
C PRO A 105 -2.33 -12.22 13.33
N ARG A 106 -2.38 -10.96 12.90
CA ARG A 106 -3.61 -10.18 12.80
C ARG A 106 -3.93 -9.94 11.34
N LYS A 107 -5.21 -9.97 11.00
CA LYS A 107 -5.63 -9.65 9.63
C LYS A 107 -5.62 -8.14 9.44
N PHE A 108 -5.26 -7.72 8.23
CA PHE A 108 -5.25 -6.31 7.88
C PHE A 108 -5.76 -6.08 6.47
N SER A 109 -6.18 -4.85 6.21
CA SER A 109 -6.48 -4.33 4.88
C SER A 109 -5.73 -3.03 4.69
N GLN A 110 -5.25 -2.80 3.46
CA GLN A 110 -4.54 -1.57 3.13
C GLN A 110 -4.90 -1.13 1.72
N MET A 111 -5.14 0.16 1.54
CA MET A 111 -5.45 0.76 0.26
C MET A 111 -4.38 1.77 -0.09
N PHE A 112 -3.88 1.72 -1.32
CA PHE A 112 -2.95 2.69 -1.87
C PHE A 112 -3.57 3.38 -3.07
N HIS A 113 -3.36 4.69 -3.18
CA HIS A 113 -3.60 5.43 -4.40
C HIS A 113 -2.25 5.84 -4.98
N LEU A 114 -1.90 5.25 -6.11
CA LEU A 114 -0.61 5.45 -6.77
C LEU A 114 -0.78 6.43 -7.92
N ILE A 115 0.11 7.41 -8.01
CA ILE A 115 0.11 8.42 -9.06
C ILE A 115 1.42 8.32 -9.83
N PRO A 116 1.37 8.28 -11.18
CA PRO A 116 2.59 8.21 -11.98
C PRO A 116 3.38 9.52 -11.91
N THR A 117 4.69 9.41 -11.99
CA THR A 117 5.59 10.56 -12.05
C THR A 117 6.06 10.77 -13.48
N PRO A 118 6.52 11.99 -13.84
CA PRO A 118 7.09 12.25 -15.17
C PRO A 118 8.30 11.35 -15.49
N GLN A 119 8.98 10.84 -14.47
CA GLN A 119 10.15 9.98 -14.64
C GLN A 119 9.81 8.51 -14.87
N GLY A 120 8.52 8.18 -15.02
CA GLY A 120 8.10 6.81 -15.26
C GLY A 120 8.02 5.94 -14.00
N SER A 121 7.96 6.57 -12.84
CA SER A 121 7.78 5.89 -11.55
C SER A 121 6.41 6.24 -10.97
N PHE A 122 6.20 5.96 -9.68
CA PHE A 122 4.95 6.22 -8.99
C PHE A 122 5.25 6.70 -7.57
N TYR A 123 4.33 7.49 -7.02
CA TYR A 123 4.34 7.80 -5.59
C TYR A 123 2.98 7.47 -4.99
N VAL A 124 2.96 7.30 -3.67
CA VAL A 124 1.74 7.04 -2.92
C VAL A 124 1.12 8.37 -2.54
N LEU A 125 -0.05 8.68 -3.10
CA LEU A 125 -0.79 9.87 -2.73
C LEU A 125 -1.61 9.61 -1.48
N ASN A 126 -2.31 8.48 -1.44
CA ASN A 126 -3.14 8.10 -0.30
C ASN A 126 -2.81 6.67 0.13
N ASP A 127 -2.87 6.45 1.43
CA ASP A 127 -2.58 5.17 2.05
C ASP A 127 -3.50 5.03 3.26
N ILE A 128 -4.31 3.96 3.29
CA ILE A 128 -5.21 3.71 4.41
C ILE A 128 -4.95 2.28 4.90
N PHE A 129 -4.55 2.16 6.15
CA PHE A 129 -4.26 0.88 6.79
C PHE A 129 -5.21 0.65 7.94
N ARG A 130 -5.72 -0.59 8.03
CA ARG A 130 -6.61 -0.96 9.11
C ARG A 130 -6.40 -2.41 9.50
N LEU A 131 -6.26 -2.66 10.80
CA LEU A 131 -6.39 -4.01 11.34
C LEU A 131 -7.87 -4.40 11.34
N ASN A 132 -8.15 -5.62 10.90
CA ASN A 132 -9.52 -6.11 10.80
C ASN A 132 -9.85 -6.88 12.07
N TYR A 133 -10.61 -6.24 12.95
CA TYR A 133 -11.05 -6.84 14.19
C TYR A 133 -12.39 -7.54 13.98
N ALA A 134 -12.61 -8.62 14.71
CA ALA A 134 -13.90 -9.31 14.73
C ALA A 134 -14.87 -8.60 15.67
N GLN A 135 -15.00 -7.28 15.54
CA GLN A 135 -15.94 -6.50 16.35
C GLN A 135 -17.27 -6.36 15.64
N VAL A 136 -18.34 -6.44 16.44
CA VAL A 136 -19.70 -6.22 15.97
C VAL A 136 -20.14 -4.86 16.44
N TYR A 137 -20.61 -4.06 15.52
CA TYR A 137 -21.16 -2.75 15.84
C TYR A 137 -22.61 -2.85 16.22
#